data_32a408bde881c0fea22d1cfe09b0d512
#
_entry.id   32a408bde881c0fea22d1cfe09b0d512
#
_cell.length_a   1.000
_cell.length_b   1.000
_cell.length_c   1.000
_cell.angle_alpha   90.00
_cell.angle_beta   90.00
_cell.angle_gamma   90.00
#
_symmetry.space_group_name_H-M   'P 1'
#
loop_
_entity.id
_entity.type
_entity.pdbx_description
1 polymer ?
#
loop_
_entity_poly.entity_id
_entity_poly.type
_entity_poly.pdbx_seq_one_letter_code
_entity_poly.pdbx_strand_id
1 'polypeptide(L)'
;MTLASIIRLSIRKRYVRLGLIYMWILFAILSALFAALTSILAKIGIEGVNSNLATAIRTVVVVVMSWGMVFLTNTQSGITQISKKSWIFLILSGLATGASWLCYYRALQTGEASKVVPIDKLSVVITLLLAFVFLHEQFTVKSLIGCVLIGAGTLFMVI
;
A
#
# COMPACT_ATOMS: atom_id res chain seq x y z
N MET A 1 -32.30 -17.83 26.39
CA MET A 1 -30.95 -17.92 25.80
C MET A 1 -30.03 -18.42 26.89
N THR A 2 -29.44 -19.62 26.75
CA THR A 2 -28.66 -20.26 27.82
C THR A 2 -27.27 -19.63 27.92
N LEU A 3 -26.72 -19.56 29.13
CA LEU A 3 -25.36 -19.02 29.40
C LEU A 3 -24.30 -19.64 28.46
N ALA A 4 -24.46 -20.94 28.15
CA ALA A 4 -23.60 -21.66 27.23
C ALA A 4 -23.67 -21.14 25.79
N SER A 5 -24.80 -20.62 25.31
CA SER A 5 -24.94 -20.04 23.98
C SER A 5 -24.24 -18.69 23.88
N ILE A 6 -24.28 -17.89 24.95
CA ILE A 6 -23.60 -16.58 25.02
C ILE A 6 -22.10 -16.77 25.04
N ILE A 7 -21.59 -17.72 25.83
CA ILE A 7 -20.16 -18.04 25.89
C ILE A 7 -19.65 -18.54 24.53
N ARG A 8 -20.36 -19.46 23.84
CA ARG A 8 -19.98 -19.91 22.50
C ARG A 8 -19.95 -18.80 21.48
N LEU A 9 -20.91 -17.89 21.49
CA LEU A 9 -20.94 -16.71 20.60
C LEU A 9 -19.78 -15.74 20.88
N SER A 10 -19.43 -15.54 22.14
CA SER A 10 -18.29 -14.71 22.53
C SER A 10 -16.96 -15.31 22.07
N ILE A 11 -16.77 -16.61 22.27
CA ILE A 11 -15.58 -17.33 21.84
C ILE A 11 -15.47 -17.30 20.31
N ARG A 12 -16.56 -17.59 19.59
CA ARG A 12 -16.59 -17.58 18.11
C ARG A 12 -16.26 -16.18 17.56
N LYS A 13 -16.81 -15.12 18.15
CA LYS A 13 -16.47 -13.72 17.77
C LYS A 13 -14.98 -13.42 18.00
N ARG A 14 -14.39 -13.93 19.07
CA ARG A 14 -12.96 -13.75 19.37
C ARG A 14 -12.09 -14.48 18.33
N TYR A 15 -12.38 -15.71 17.98
CA TYR A 15 -11.64 -16.46 16.94
C TYR A 15 -11.75 -15.83 15.55
N VAL A 16 -12.95 -15.36 15.17
CA VAL A 16 -13.14 -14.63 13.91
C VAL A 16 -12.33 -13.34 13.90
N ARG A 17 -12.34 -12.58 15.00
CA ARG A 17 -11.57 -11.32 15.10
C ARG A 17 -10.05 -11.59 15.06
N LEU A 18 -9.57 -12.62 15.74
CA LEU A 18 -8.17 -13.01 15.67
C LEU A 18 -7.78 -13.44 14.26
N GLY A 19 -8.59 -14.27 13.59
CA GLY A 19 -8.37 -14.67 12.20
C GLY A 19 -8.26 -13.47 11.26
N LEU A 20 -9.15 -12.48 11.38
CA LEU A 20 -9.09 -11.25 10.59
C LEU A 20 -7.82 -10.43 10.87
N ILE A 21 -7.35 -10.39 12.13
CA ILE A 21 -6.12 -9.69 12.50
C ILE A 21 -4.91 -10.37 11.84
N TYR A 22 -4.82 -11.69 11.86
CA TYR A 22 -3.71 -12.39 11.21
C TYR A 22 -3.75 -12.25 9.68
N MET A 23 -4.94 -12.21 9.10
CA MET A 23 -5.08 -12.07 7.64
C MET A 23 -4.54 -10.74 7.12
N TRP A 24 -4.91 -9.60 7.71
CA TRP A 24 -4.40 -8.30 7.22
C TRP A 24 -2.90 -8.13 7.44
N ILE A 25 -2.36 -8.67 8.55
CA ILE A 25 -0.91 -8.65 8.81
C ILE A 25 -0.17 -9.47 7.74
N LEU A 26 -0.68 -10.67 7.42
CA LEU A 26 -0.11 -11.53 6.38
C LEU A 26 -0.06 -10.80 5.03
N PHE A 27 -1.18 -10.21 4.60
CA PHE A 27 -1.22 -9.45 3.35
C PHE A 27 -0.31 -8.21 3.38
N ALA A 28 -0.18 -7.52 4.51
CA ALA A 28 0.73 -6.40 4.65
C ALA A 28 2.21 -6.83 4.52
N ILE A 29 2.60 -7.95 5.12
CA ILE A 29 3.95 -8.50 4.99
C ILE A 29 4.23 -8.93 3.55
N LEU A 30 3.30 -9.64 2.91
CA LEU A 30 3.43 -10.03 1.50
C LEU A 30 3.55 -8.79 0.59
N SER A 31 2.75 -7.76 0.84
CA SER A 31 2.85 -6.49 0.13
C SER A 31 4.23 -5.85 0.27
N ALA A 32 4.79 -5.84 1.49
CA ALA A 32 6.13 -5.31 1.74
C ALA A 32 7.22 -6.09 1.00
N LEU A 33 7.13 -7.42 0.97
CA LEU A 33 8.02 -8.29 0.20
C LEU A 33 7.99 -7.98 -1.30
N PHE A 34 6.79 -7.91 -1.87
CA PHE A 34 6.64 -7.59 -3.30
C PHE A 34 7.06 -6.14 -3.60
N ALA A 35 6.88 -5.20 -2.69
CA ALA A 35 7.37 -3.83 -2.85
C ALA A 35 8.91 -3.78 -2.86
N ALA A 36 9.58 -4.58 -2.02
CA ALA A 36 11.05 -4.68 -2.02
C ALA A 36 11.56 -5.29 -3.33
N LEU A 37 10.97 -6.40 -3.78
CA LEU A 37 11.29 -7.01 -5.07
C LEU A 37 11.06 -6.03 -6.23
N THR A 38 9.95 -5.31 -6.21
CA THR A 38 9.65 -4.26 -7.21
C THR A 38 10.76 -3.22 -7.29
N SER A 39 11.27 -2.75 -6.15
CA SER A 39 12.31 -1.71 -6.11
C SER A 39 13.62 -2.20 -6.75
N ILE A 40 14.03 -3.42 -6.47
CA ILE A 40 15.26 -4.01 -7.03
C ILE A 40 15.10 -4.31 -8.53
N LEU A 41 13.99 -4.97 -8.91
CA LEU A 41 13.71 -5.27 -10.31
C LEU A 41 13.56 -4.01 -11.16
N ALA A 42 12.92 -2.96 -10.59
CA ALA A 42 12.81 -1.67 -11.23
C ALA A 42 14.17 -1.02 -11.44
N LYS A 43 15.06 -1.05 -10.42
CA LYS A 43 16.41 -0.48 -10.54
C LYS A 43 17.22 -1.15 -11.64
N ILE A 44 17.13 -2.47 -11.77
CA ILE A 44 17.79 -3.22 -12.85
C ILE A 44 17.15 -2.91 -14.21
N GLY A 45 15.82 -2.95 -14.29
CA GLY A 45 15.07 -2.78 -15.54
C GLY A 45 15.04 -1.37 -16.12
N ILE A 46 15.40 -0.34 -15.32
CA ILE A 46 15.42 1.06 -15.77
C ILE A 46 16.77 1.47 -16.36
N GLU A 47 17.78 0.62 -16.27
CA GLU A 47 19.12 0.90 -16.81
C GLU A 47 19.05 1.06 -18.33
N GLY A 48 19.45 2.22 -18.84
CA GLY A 48 19.38 2.54 -20.27
C GLY A 48 17.97 2.78 -20.83
N VAL A 49 16.92 2.74 -20.01
CA VAL A 49 15.53 2.98 -20.42
C VAL A 49 15.02 4.29 -19.83
N ASN A 50 14.26 5.06 -20.61
CA ASN A 50 13.61 6.28 -20.09
C ASN A 50 12.64 5.92 -18.96
N SER A 51 12.72 6.64 -17.83
CA SER A 51 11.91 6.37 -16.63
C SER A 51 10.40 6.38 -16.89
N ASN A 52 9.91 7.30 -17.73
CA ASN A 52 8.50 7.36 -18.08
C ASN A 52 8.06 6.14 -18.88
N LEU A 53 8.90 5.69 -19.83
CA LEU A 53 8.65 4.49 -20.63
C LEU A 53 8.65 3.24 -19.75
N ALA A 54 9.61 3.12 -18.84
CA ALA A 54 9.67 2.01 -17.89
C ALA A 54 8.42 1.97 -16.98
N THR A 55 7.98 3.14 -16.51
CA THR A 55 6.73 3.26 -15.73
C THR A 55 5.52 2.82 -16.55
N ALA A 56 5.42 3.25 -17.81
CA ALA A 56 4.29 2.90 -18.67
C ALA A 56 4.23 1.39 -18.95
N ILE A 57 5.34 0.76 -19.33
CA ILE A 57 5.42 -0.69 -19.59
C ILE A 57 4.99 -1.48 -18.35
N ARG A 58 5.54 -1.13 -17.18
CA ARG A 58 5.17 -1.78 -15.92
C ARG A 58 3.70 -1.62 -15.60
N THR A 59 3.13 -0.43 -15.83
CA THR A 59 1.73 -0.14 -15.53
C THR A 59 0.80 -1.02 -16.37
N VAL A 60 1.13 -1.27 -17.65
CA VAL A 60 0.36 -2.20 -18.50
C VAL A 60 0.33 -3.60 -17.87
N VAL A 61 1.48 -4.11 -17.39
CA VAL A 61 1.53 -5.42 -16.72
C VAL A 61 0.65 -5.45 -15.48
N VAL A 62 0.69 -4.38 -14.66
CA VAL A 62 -0.15 -4.26 -13.45
C VAL A 62 -1.64 -4.24 -13.81
N VAL A 63 -2.02 -3.49 -14.84
CA VAL A 63 -3.40 -3.43 -15.32
C VAL A 63 -3.89 -4.80 -15.79
N VAL A 64 -3.11 -5.49 -16.62
CA VAL A 64 -3.46 -6.84 -17.11
C VAL A 64 -3.60 -7.82 -15.96
N MET A 65 -2.66 -7.82 -15.00
CA MET A 65 -2.71 -8.70 -13.84
C MET A 65 -3.94 -8.41 -12.95
N SER A 66 -4.24 -7.12 -12.71
CA SER A 66 -5.39 -6.73 -11.88
C SER A 66 -6.71 -7.11 -12.51
N TRP A 67 -6.89 -6.88 -13.82
CA TRP A 67 -8.09 -7.30 -14.54
C TRP A 67 -8.19 -8.83 -14.65
N GLY A 68 -7.05 -9.52 -14.83
CA GLY A 68 -7.00 -10.97 -14.76
C GLY A 68 -7.56 -11.53 -13.45
N MET A 69 -7.20 -10.91 -12.31
CA MET A 69 -7.76 -11.27 -11.00
C MET A 69 -9.26 -10.99 -10.91
N VAL A 70 -9.75 -9.87 -11.46
CA VAL A 70 -11.19 -9.55 -11.50
C VAL A 70 -11.98 -10.63 -12.27
N PHE A 71 -11.47 -11.09 -13.39
CA PHE A 71 -12.10 -12.16 -14.18
C PHE A 71 -12.01 -13.52 -13.48
N LEU A 72 -10.87 -13.88 -12.90
CA LEU A 72 -10.70 -15.12 -12.16
C LEU A 72 -11.62 -15.23 -10.94
N THR A 73 -11.90 -14.10 -10.29
CA THR A 73 -12.78 -14.04 -9.11
C THR A 73 -14.24 -13.77 -9.46
N ASN A 74 -14.58 -13.61 -10.74
CA ASN A 74 -15.94 -13.31 -11.22
C ASN A 74 -16.57 -12.06 -10.58
N THR A 75 -15.74 -11.03 -10.29
CA THR A 75 -16.18 -9.81 -9.59
C THR A 75 -16.51 -8.64 -10.53
N GLN A 76 -16.42 -8.82 -11.86
CA GLN A 76 -16.67 -7.79 -12.87
C GLN A 76 -18.08 -7.20 -12.81
N SER A 77 -19.09 -7.96 -12.38
CA SER A 77 -20.47 -7.50 -12.22
C SER A 77 -20.61 -6.41 -11.14
N GLY A 78 -19.67 -6.34 -10.21
CA GLY A 78 -19.64 -5.29 -9.18
C GLY A 78 -19.40 -3.87 -9.70
N ILE A 79 -18.90 -3.71 -10.93
CA ILE A 79 -18.61 -2.39 -11.52
C ILE A 79 -19.86 -1.50 -11.56
N THR A 80 -21.01 -2.06 -11.89
CA THR A 80 -22.28 -1.32 -11.98
C THR A 80 -22.83 -0.88 -10.62
N GLN A 81 -22.35 -1.47 -9.54
CA GLN A 81 -22.77 -1.18 -8.16
C GLN A 81 -21.89 -0.13 -7.47
N ILE A 82 -20.81 0.30 -8.12
CA ILE A 82 -19.89 1.30 -7.55
C ILE A 82 -20.56 2.66 -7.48
N SER A 83 -20.59 3.27 -6.30
CA SER A 83 -21.14 4.62 -6.09
C SER A 83 -20.32 5.69 -6.83
N LYS A 84 -20.98 6.81 -7.23
CA LYS A 84 -20.29 7.95 -7.85
C LYS A 84 -19.15 8.47 -6.97
N LYS A 85 -19.37 8.51 -5.64
CA LYS A 85 -18.34 8.91 -4.67
C LYS A 85 -17.13 7.98 -4.75
N SER A 86 -17.34 6.69 -4.75
CA SER A 86 -16.24 5.70 -4.83
C SER A 86 -15.48 5.83 -6.15
N TRP A 87 -16.18 6.06 -7.27
CA TRP A 87 -15.54 6.31 -8.56
C TRP A 87 -14.58 7.49 -8.53
N ILE A 88 -15.02 8.64 -7.97
CA ILE A 88 -14.19 9.84 -7.86
C ILE A 88 -12.92 9.55 -7.05
N PHE A 89 -13.06 8.94 -5.86
CA PHE A 89 -11.90 8.66 -5.01
C PHE A 89 -10.96 7.62 -5.61
N LEU A 90 -11.47 6.60 -6.30
CA LEU A 90 -10.63 5.61 -6.98
C LEU A 90 -9.84 6.24 -8.14
N ILE A 91 -10.47 7.13 -8.92
CA ILE A 91 -9.78 7.86 -10.00
C ILE A 91 -8.69 8.77 -9.42
N LEU A 92 -9.01 9.56 -8.39
CA LEU A 92 -8.03 10.43 -7.73
C LEU A 92 -6.86 9.64 -7.13
N SER A 93 -7.15 8.50 -6.50
CA SER A 93 -6.13 7.59 -5.99
C SER A 93 -5.25 7.03 -7.11
N GLY A 94 -5.85 6.66 -8.24
CA GLY A 94 -5.11 6.22 -9.44
C GLY A 94 -4.17 7.29 -9.98
N LEU A 95 -4.64 8.53 -10.07
CA LEU A 95 -3.82 9.68 -10.50
C LEU A 95 -2.65 9.92 -9.52
N ALA A 96 -2.92 9.90 -8.22
CA ALA A 96 -1.87 10.04 -7.20
C ALA A 96 -0.84 8.90 -7.29
N THR A 97 -1.27 7.67 -7.51
CA THR A 97 -0.38 6.52 -7.71
C THR A 97 0.48 6.69 -8.95
N GLY A 98 -0.11 7.11 -10.07
CA GLY A 98 0.62 7.37 -11.32
C GLY A 98 1.69 8.45 -11.14
N ALA A 99 1.33 9.57 -10.51
CA ALA A 99 2.28 10.65 -10.21
C ALA A 99 3.42 10.17 -9.28
N SER A 100 3.08 9.42 -8.23
CA SER A 100 4.07 8.82 -7.32
C SER A 100 5.05 7.92 -8.08
N TRP A 101 4.57 7.04 -8.95
CA TRP A 101 5.43 6.13 -9.71
C TRP A 101 6.32 6.84 -10.71
N LEU A 102 5.84 7.87 -11.39
CA LEU A 102 6.67 8.68 -12.28
C LEU A 102 7.83 9.34 -11.53
N CYS A 103 7.55 9.92 -10.35
CA CYS A 103 8.58 10.49 -9.50
C CYS A 103 9.56 9.43 -8.96
N TYR A 104 9.03 8.31 -8.48
CA TYR A 104 9.83 7.23 -7.90
C TYR A 104 10.79 6.60 -8.91
N TYR A 105 10.31 6.32 -10.14
CA TYR A 105 11.15 5.76 -11.20
C TYR A 105 12.21 6.75 -11.66
N ARG A 106 11.87 8.04 -11.70
CA ARG A 106 12.86 9.08 -11.99
C ARG A 106 13.93 9.16 -10.91
N ALA A 107 13.53 9.06 -9.64
CA ALA A 107 14.47 9.03 -8.53
C ALA A 107 15.38 7.78 -8.57
N LEU A 108 14.81 6.59 -8.85
CA LEU A 108 15.59 5.36 -9.01
C LEU A 108 16.59 5.42 -10.19
N GLN A 109 16.24 6.13 -11.27
CA GLN A 109 17.12 6.29 -12.42
C GLN A 109 18.35 7.13 -12.07
N THR A 110 18.20 8.16 -11.26
CA THR A 110 19.24 9.13 -10.92
C THR A 110 19.95 8.86 -9.60
N GLY A 111 19.32 8.08 -8.70
CA GLY A 111 19.81 7.81 -7.35
C GLY A 111 20.05 6.34 -7.07
N GLU A 112 20.72 6.06 -5.96
CA GLU A 112 20.93 4.70 -5.46
C GLU A 112 19.63 4.17 -4.82
N ALA A 113 19.27 2.92 -5.09
CA ALA A 113 18.05 2.31 -4.52
C ALA A 113 18.09 2.30 -2.98
N SER A 114 19.26 2.12 -2.39
CA SER A 114 19.49 2.15 -0.94
C SER A 114 19.11 3.48 -0.28
N LYS A 115 19.15 4.59 -1.01
CA LYS A 115 18.77 5.93 -0.56
C LYS A 115 17.34 6.31 -0.98
N VAL A 116 16.96 5.99 -2.22
CA VAL A 116 15.64 6.33 -2.76
C VAL A 116 14.52 5.59 -2.03
N VAL A 117 14.69 4.28 -1.78
CA VAL A 117 13.65 3.46 -1.12
C VAL A 117 13.32 3.95 0.29
N PRO A 118 14.30 4.25 1.18
CA PRO A 118 13.99 4.82 2.49
C PRO A 118 13.24 6.15 2.41
N ILE A 119 13.63 7.06 1.50
CA ILE A 119 12.93 8.34 1.31
C ILE A 119 11.47 8.11 0.91
N ASP A 120 11.19 7.18 -0.01
CA ASP A 120 9.83 6.83 -0.40
C ASP A 120 8.99 6.35 0.80
N LYS A 121 9.60 5.70 1.79
CA LYS A 121 8.93 5.25 3.02
C LYS A 121 8.54 6.39 3.98
N LEU A 122 8.98 7.62 3.77
CA LEU A 122 8.42 8.79 4.45
C LEU A 122 6.94 8.98 4.14
N SER A 123 6.44 8.40 3.04
CA SER A 123 5.01 8.32 2.74
C SER A 123 4.18 7.71 3.89
N VAL A 124 4.76 6.81 4.68
CA VAL A 124 4.11 6.24 5.88
C VAL A 124 3.82 7.33 6.92
N VAL A 125 4.80 8.20 7.17
CA VAL A 125 4.64 9.33 8.12
C VAL A 125 3.58 10.30 7.61
N ILE A 126 3.63 10.65 6.32
CA ILE A 126 2.65 11.53 5.68
C ILE A 126 1.25 10.90 5.74
N THR A 127 1.13 9.60 5.45
CA THR A 127 -0.15 8.89 5.51
C THR A 127 -0.75 8.92 6.90
N LEU A 128 0.04 8.72 7.95
CA LEU A 128 -0.46 8.79 9.34
C LEU A 128 -0.95 10.19 9.70
N LEU A 129 -0.25 11.23 9.27
CA LEU A 129 -0.70 12.62 9.45
C LEU A 129 -2.01 12.90 8.70
N LEU A 130 -2.13 12.46 7.45
CA LEU A 130 -3.34 12.61 6.64
C LEU A 130 -4.50 11.79 7.20
N ALA A 131 -4.25 10.58 7.71
CA ALA A 131 -5.27 9.75 8.35
C ALA A 131 -5.83 10.41 9.61
N PHE A 132 -4.98 11.04 10.41
CA PHE A 132 -5.42 11.83 11.56
C PHE A 132 -6.30 13.02 11.13
N VAL A 133 -5.88 13.78 10.11
CA VAL A 133 -6.58 15.00 9.67
C VAL A 133 -7.89 14.67 8.93
N PHE A 134 -7.88 13.74 7.99
CA PHE A 134 -9.00 13.47 7.09
C PHE A 134 -9.89 12.31 7.52
N LEU A 135 -9.33 11.28 8.15
CA LEU A 135 -10.08 10.10 8.59
C LEU A 135 -10.44 10.16 10.07
N HIS A 136 -9.95 11.21 10.80
CA HIS A 136 -10.13 11.36 12.24
C HIS A 136 -9.69 10.14 13.06
N GLU A 137 -8.66 9.43 12.55
CA GLU A 137 -8.07 8.31 13.28
C GLU A 137 -7.31 8.81 14.50
N GLN A 138 -7.35 8.03 15.61
CA GLN A 138 -6.68 8.44 16.85
C GLN A 138 -5.15 8.34 16.70
N PHE A 139 -4.48 9.47 16.89
CA PHE A 139 -3.01 9.53 16.89
C PHE A 139 -2.50 9.08 18.27
N THR A 140 -1.96 7.88 18.34
CA THR A 140 -1.43 7.35 19.59
C THR A 140 0.03 7.78 19.79
N VAL A 141 0.48 7.83 21.05
CA VAL A 141 1.90 8.10 21.38
C VAL A 141 2.82 7.08 20.68
N LYS A 142 2.38 5.82 20.56
CA LYS A 142 3.13 4.77 19.84
C LYS A 142 3.29 5.10 18.36
N SER A 143 2.22 5.62 17.71
CA SER A 143 2.26 6.05 16.30
C SER A 143 3.22 7.24 16.12
N LEU A 144 3.21 8.20 17.06
CA LEU A 144 4.13 9.33 17.04
C LEU A 144 5.59 8.88 17.14
N ILE A 145 5.90 8.03 18.10
CA ILE A 145 7.25 7.45 18.25
C ILE A 145 7.66 6.70 16.98
N GLY A 146 6.77 5.89 16.40
CA GLY A 146 7.02 5.19 15.15
C GLY A 146 7.33 6.13 13.98
N CYS A 147 6.58 7.23 13.83
CA CYS A 147 6.85 8.26 12.83
C CYS A 147 8.24 8.90 12.99
N VAL A 148 8.59 9.27 14.21
CA VAL A 148 9.91 9.88 14.52
C VAL A 148 11.03 8.89 14.20
N LEU A 149 10.89 7.63 14.58
CA LEU A 149 11.88 6.59 14.29
C LEU A 149 12.05 6.33 12.79
N ILE A 150 10.94 6.28 12.02
CA ILE A 150 10.99 6.12 10.56
C ILE A 150 11.67 7.33 9.93
N GLY A 151 11.29 8.55 10.33
CA GLY A 151 11.91 9.79 9.82
C GLY A 151 13.40 9.86 10.13
N ALA A 152 13.79 9.64 11.39
CA ALA A 152 15.19 9.66 11.80
C ALA A 152 16.00 8.53 11.12
N GLY A 153 15.46 7.32 11.05
CA GLY A 153 16.10 6.21 10.35
C GLY A 153 16.31 6.47 8.87
N THR A 154 15.30 7.06 8.20
CA THR A 154 15.41 7.46 6.79
C THR A 154 16.52 8.50 6.58
N LEU A 155 16.56 9.54 7.41
CA LEU A 155 17.61 10.56 7.33
C LEU A 155 19.00 9.93 7.54
N PHE A 156 19.14 9.07 8.52
CA PHE A 156 20.40 8.38 8.80
C PHE A 156 20.90 7.49 7.66
N MET A 157 19.97 6.88 6.90
CA MET A 157 20.32 6.05 5.73
C MET A 157 20.72 6.86 4.50
N VAL A 158 20.37 8.15 4.44
CA VAL A 158 20.57 8.99 3.25
C VAL A 158 21.83 9.86 3.36
N ILE A 159 22.18 10.25 4.59
CA ILE A 159 23.41 11.00 4.88
C ILE A 159 24.62 10.10 4.82
#